data_57ea0798e4b7934d5e09aaa439887404
#
_entry.id   57ea0798e4b7934d5e09aaa439887404
#
_cell.length_a   1.000
_cell.length_b   1.000
_cell.length_c   1.000
_cell.angle_alpha   90.00
_cell.angle_beta   90.00
_cell.angle_gamma   90.00
#
_symmetry.space_group_name_H-M   'P 1'
#
loop_
_entity.id
_entity.type
_entity.pdbx_description
1 polymer ?
#
loop_
_entity_poly.entity_id
_entity_poly.type
_entity_poly.pdbx_seq_one_letter_code
_entity_poly.pdbx_strand_id
1 'polypeptide(L)'
;MEREIKFCLVYRDMWQSAGKYVPRVDQLVRVAPEIINMGCFARVETNGGGFEQVNLLFGENPNVAVRQWCKPFREAGIQTQLLDRTLNGLRMSPVPVDVRKLFYKVKKAQGTDIARSFCGLNDPRNIIASIKYAKEAGMIAQAALSITVSKVHTVEYYCNLADELIANGADEICLKDMAGIGRPASLGKIVSYI
;
A
#
# COMPACT_ATOMS: atom_id res chain seq x y z
N MET A 1 -9.92 18.10 20.56
CA MET A 1 -10.53 17.49 19.36
C MET A 1 -10.42 15.99 19.49
N GLU A 2 -11.52 15.27 19.51
CA GLU A 2 -11.50 13.81 19.39
C GLU A 2 -10.87 13.43 18.04
N ARG A 3 -9.85 12.59 18.06
CA ARG A 3 -9.24 12.06 16.83
C ARG A 3 -10.14 10.94 16.30
N GLU A 4 -10.71 11.13 15.13
CA GLU A 4 -11.44 10.08 14.43
C GLU A 4 -10.47 8.99 13.97
N ILE A 5 -10.70 7.76 14.41
CA ILE A 5 -9.94 6.58 13.95
C ILE A 5 -10.63 6.01 12.71
N LYS A 6 -9.89 5.95 11.59
CA LYS A 6 -10.37 5.41 10.32
C LYS A 6 -9.74 4.05 10.07
N PHE A 7 -10.53 3.10 9.58
CA PHE A 7 -10.06 1.77 9.25
C PHE A 7 -9.68 1.64 7.77
N CYS A 8 -8.59 0.89 7.52
CA CYS A 8 -8.18 0.46 6.19
C CYS A 8 -8.27 -1.06 6.09
N LEU A 9 -9.07 -1.56 5.16
CA LEU A 9 -9.16 -3.00 4.91
C LEU A 9 -8.03 -3.45 3.99
N VAL A 10 -7.14 -4.30 4.47
CA VAL A 10 -6.01 -4.85 3.70
C VAL A 10 -6.45 -6.13 2.97
N TYR A 11 -7.47 -6.02 2.12
CA TYR A 11 -8.09 -7.16 1.43
C TYR A 11 -7.13 -7.84 0.45
N ARG A 12 -6.31 -7.06 -0.25
CA ARG A 12 -5.33 -7.56 -1.21
C ARG A 12 -4.40 -8.64 -0.64
N ASP A 13 -3.92 -8.43 0.59
CA ASP A 13 -2.95 -9.36 1.18
C ASP A 13 -3.60 -10.71 1.52
N MET A 14 -4.78 -10.66 2.12
CA MET A 14 -5.58 -11.86 2.37
C MET A 14 -5.88 -12.61 1.06
N TRP A 15 -6.30 -11.89 0.04
CA TRP A 15 -6.64 -12.47 -1.26
C TRP A 15 -5.46 -13.19 -1.91
N GLN A 16 -4.30 -12.54 -2.02
CA GLN A 16 -3.10 -13.15 -2.61
C GLN A 16 -2.55 -14.32 -1.79
N SER A 17 -2.84 -14.37 -0.49
CA SER A 17 -2.36 -15.41 0.42
C SER A 17 -3.28 -16.65 0.46
N ALA A 18 -4.41 -16.64 -0.26
CA ALA A 18 -5.37 -17.75 -0.31
C ALA A 18 -4.83 -19.00 -1.05
N GLY A 19 -3.61 -18.94 -1.61
CA GLY A 19 -2.98 -20.05 -2.30
C GLY A 19 -3.73 -20.48 -3.57
N LYS A 20 -4.02 -21.76 -3.71
CA LYS A 20 -4.72 -22.29 -4.89
C LYS A 20 -6.23 -21.95 -4.95
N TYR A 21 -6.78 -21.42 -3.90
CA TYR A 21 -8.21 -21.08 -3.80
C TYR A 21 -8.47 -19.57 -3.94
N VAL A 22 -7.58 -18.86 -4.63
CA VAL A 22 -7.74 -17.44 -4.88
C VAL A 22 -9.00 -17.19 -5.71
N PRO A 23 -9.96 -16.37 -5.24
CA PRO A 23 -11.12 -16.02 -6.01
C PRO A 23 -10.76 -15.14 -7.20
N ARG A 24 -11.47 -15.29 -8.31
CA ARG A 24 -11.33 -14.40 -9.47
C ARG A 24 -11.97 -13.04 -9.18
N VAL A 25 -11.61 -12.05 -9.98
CA VAL A 25 -12.09 -10.68 -9.79
C VAL A 25 -13.62 -10.57 -9.84
N ASP A 26 -14.30 -11.32 -10.71
CA ASP A 26 -15.76 -11.34 -10.78
C ASP A 26 -16.41 -11.86 -9.47
N GLN A 27 -15.72 -12.72 -8.73
CA GLN A 27 -16.12 -13.17 -7.41
C GLN A 27 -15.83 -12.13 -6.33
N LEU A 28 -14.67 -11.44 -6.41
CA LEU A 28 -14.33 -10.38 -5.48
C LEU A 28 -15.31 -9.21 -5.53
N VAL A 29 -15.67 -8.77 -6.73
CA VAL A 29 -16.60 -7.66 -6.93
C VAL A 29 -17.95 -7.90 -6.24
N ARG A 30 -18.39 -9.14 -6.13
CA ARG A 30 -19.63 -9.51 -5.43
C ARG A 30 -19.58 -9.25 -3.91
N VAL A 31 -18.39 -9.20 -3.32
CA VAL A 31 -18.21 -8.92 -1.87
C VAL A 31 -18.10 -7.42 -1.58
N ALA A 32 -17.84 -6.61 -2.59
CA ALA A 32 -17.65 -5.17 -2.41
C ALA A 32 -18.87 -4.47 -1.75
N PRO A 33 -20.13 -4.77 -2.09
CA PRO A 33 -21.28 -4.16 -1.43
C PRO A 33 -21.31 -4.41 0.08
N GLU A 34 -20.96 -5.62 0.52
CA GLU A 34 -20.94 -5.98 1.94
C GLU A 34 -19.86 -5.18 2.69
N ILE A 35 -18.67 -5.05 2.09
CA ILE A 35 -17.60 -4.24 2.67
C ILE A 35 -18.02 -2.77 2.77
N ILE A 36 -18.69 -2.24 1.75
CA ILE A 36 -19.19 -0.86 1.73
C ILE A 36 -20.27 -0.66 2.80
N ASN A 37 -21.22 -1.61 2.90
CA ASN A 37 -22.33 -1.55 3.86
C ASN A 37 -21.87 -1.62 5.33
N MET A 38 -20.68 -2.16 5.61
CA MET A 38 -20.09 -2.11 6.96
C MET A 38 -19.87 -0.68 7.47
N GLY A 39 -19.69 0.30 6.58
CA GLY A 39 -19.60 1.72 6.90
C GLY A 39 -18.39 2.17 7.72
N CYS A 40 -17.48 1.26 8.06
CA CYS A 40 -16.33 1.54 8.93
C CYS A 40 -15.02 1.76 8.17
N PHE A 41 -14.95 1.43 6.89
CA PHE A 41 -13.73 1.53 6.11
C PHE A 41 -13.64 2.86 5.36
N ALA A 42 -12.62 3.64 5.66
CA ALA A 42 -12.26 4.82 4.87
C ALA A 42 -11.40 4.46 3.64
N ARG A 43 -10.75 3.28 3.70
CA ARG A 43 -9.82 2.81 2.68
C ARG A 43 -9.90 1.31 2.49
N VAL A 44 -9.61 0.86 1.26
CA VAL A 44 -9.42 -0.56 0.93
C VAL A 44 -8.15 -0.72 0.12
N GLU A 45 -7.24 -1.58 0.58
CA GLU A 45 -6.07 -1.96 -0.21
C GLU A 45 -6.51 -2.98 -1.26
N THR A 46 -6.61 -2.53 -2.50
CA THR A 46 -7.23 -3.27 -3.60
C THR A 46 -6.24 -4.01 -4.48
N ASN A 47 -4.99 -3.54 -4.57
CA ASN A 47 -4.02 -4.10 -5.49
C ASN A 47 -2.57 -3.95 -5.01
N GLY A 48 -1.65 -4.55 -5.75
CA GLY A 48 -0.22 -4.58 -5.49
C GLY A 48 0.43 -5.71 -6.28
N GLY A 49 1.74 -5.91 -6.10
CA GLY A 49 2.50 -6.90 -6.89
C GLY A 49 1.97 -8.31 -6.79
N GLY A 50 1.57 -8.76 -5.60
CA GLY A 50 0.99 -10.09 -5.41
C GLY A 50 -0.36 -10.24 -6.12
N PHE A 51 -1.22 -9.24 -6.03
CA PHE A 51 -2.51 -9.23 -6.71
C PHE A 51 -2.34 -9.43 -8.23
N GLU A 52 -1.50 -8.66 -8.88
CA GLU A 52 -1.31 -8.73 -10.32
C GLU A 52 -0.63 -10.03 -10.76
N GLN A 53 0.32 -10.53 -9.99
CA GLN A 53 0.96 -11.83 -10.27
C GLN A 53 -0.06 -12.97 -10.23
N VAL A 54 -0.96 -12.97 -9.26
CA VAL A 54 -2.00 -13.98 -9.15
C VAL A 54 -3.02 -13.86 -10.29
N ASN A 55 -3.44 -12.65 -10.69
CA ASN A 55 -4.29 -12.47 -11.87
C ASN A 55 -3.66 -13.13 -13.09
N LEU A 56 -2.38 -12.92 -13.35
CA LEU A 56 -1.68 -13.52 -14.49
C LEU A 56 -1.63 -15.04 -14.41
N LEU A 57 -1.39 -15.60 -13.22
CA LEU A 57 -1.37 -17.06 -13.01
C LEU A 57 -2.72 -17.72 -13.29
N PHE A 58 -3.82 -17.01 -13.06
CA PHE A 58 -5.18 -17.52 -13.32
C PHE A 58 -5.77 -17.02 -14.65
N GLY A 59 -4.95 -16.46 -15.54
CA GLY A 59 -5.37 -16.02 -16.88
C GLY A 59 -6.23 -14.77 -16.88
N GLU A 60 -6.22 -13.98 -15.80
CA GLU A 60 -6.91 -12.69 -15.74
C GLU A 60 -6.02 -11.55 -16.21
N ASN A 61 -6.60 -10.58 -16.90
CA ASN A 61 -5.88 -9.34 -17.23
C ASN A 61 -5.85 -8.40 -16.03
N PRO A 62 -4.68 -8.14 -15.42
CA PRO A 62 -4.57 -7.31 -14.22
C PRO A 62 -5.12 -5.89 -14.42
N ASN A 63 -5.01 -5.32 -15.63
CA ASN A 63 -5.54 -3.99 -15.91
C ASN A 63 -7.07 -3.94 -15.83
N VAL A 64 -7.74 -4.98 -16.28
CA VAL A 64 -9.20 -5.12 -16.18
C VAL A 64 -9.58 -5.42 -14.73
N ALA A 65 -8.89 -6.38 -14.09
CA ALA A 65 -9.13 -6.80 -12.73
C ALA A 65 -9.07 -5.64 -11.73
N VAL A 66 -8.00 -4.83 -11.78
CA VAL A 66 -7.83 -3.68 -10.87
C VAL A 66 -8.95 -2.65 -11.08
N ARG A 67 -9.31 -2.33 -12.32
CA ARG A 67 -10.40 -1.38 -12.62
C ARG A 67 -11.74 -1.85 -12.07
N GLN A 68 -12.06 -3.11 -12.29
CA GLN A 68 -13.32 -3.70 -11.82
C GLN A 68 -13.40 -3.73 -10.29
N TRP A 69 -12.30 -4.07 -9.63
CA TRP A 69 -12.24 -4.16 -8.18
C TRP A 69 -12.19 -2.79 -7.48
N CYS A 70 -11.52 -1.79 -8.05
CA CYS A 70 -11.49 -0.43 -7.48
C CYS A 70 -12.82 0.33 -7.65
N LYS A 71 -13.56 0.05 -8.73
CA LYS A 71 -14.75 0.82 -9.12
C LYS A 71 -15.79 0.97 -8.01
N PRO A 72 -16.32 -0.11 -7.38
CA PRO A 72 -17.39 0.02 -6.38
C PRO A 72 -16.97 0.83 -5.15
N PHE A 73 -15.73 0.71 -4.71
CA PHE A 73 -15.24 1.47 -3.56
C PHE A 73 -15.15 2.97 -3.87
N ARG A 74 -14.65 3.32 -5.04
CA ARG A 74 -14.56 4.72 -5.47
C ARG A 74 -15.93 5.37 -5.63
N GLU A 75 -16.90 4.65 -6.18
CA GLU A 75 -18.29 5.10 -6.30
C GLU A 75 -18.95 5.31 -4.93
N ALA A 76 -18.51 4.57 -3.91
CA ALA A 76 -18.95 4.73 -2.53
C ALA A 76 -18.12 5.77 -1.73
N GLY A 77 -17.18 6.48 -2.34
CA GLY A 77 -16.33 7.46 -1.67
C GLY A 77 -15.21 6.86 -0.81
N ILE A 78 -14.94 5.56 -0.92
CA ILE A 78 -13.88 4.85 -0.21
C ILE A 78 -12.60 4.92 -1.04
N GLN A 79 -11.50 5.39 -0.45
CA GLN A 79 -10.21 5.47 -1.13
C GLN A 79 -9.63 4.07 -1.38
N THR A 80 -9.02 3.90 -2.55
CA THR A 80 -8.35 2.66 -2.92
C THR A 80 -6.84 2.81 -2.82
N GLN A 81 -6.18 1.74 -2.42
CA GLN A 81 -4.75 1.73 -2.13
C GLN A 81 -4.04 0.56 -2.80
N LEU A 82 -2.81 0.81 -3.22
CA LEU A 82 -1.90 -0.26 -3.65
C LEU A 82 -0.74 -0.42 -2.66
N LEU A 83 -0.16 -1.62 -2.63
CA LEU A 83 1.14 -1.88 -2.03
C LEU A 83 2.21 -1.93 -3.12
N ASP A 84 3.21 -1.05 -3.02
CA ASP A 84 4.34 -0.95 -3.93
C ASP A 84 5.65 -1.38 -3.26
N ARG A 85 6.43 -2.18 -3.98
CA ARG A 85 7.73 -2.70 -3.52
C ARG A 85 8.91 -1.80 -3.92
N THR A 86 8.70 -0.51 -4.05
CA THR A 86 9.69 0.51 -4.42
C THR A 86 10.48 0.14 -5.71
N LEU A 87 11.76 -0.27 -5.61
CA LEU A 87 12.59 -0.62 -6.78
C LEU A 87 11.97 -1.67 -7.69
N ASN A 88 11.23 -2.59 -7.11
CA ASN A 88 10.69 -3.75 -7.83
C ASN A 88 9.30 -3.47 -8.42
N GLY A 89 8.60 -2.41 -7.95
CA GLY A 89 7.21 -2.17 -8.33
C GLY A 89 6.35 -3.41 -8.07
N LEU A 90 5.81 -4.00 -9.12
CA LEU A 90 5.01 -5.23 -9.04
C LEU A 90 5.84 -6.52 -9.12
N ARG A 91 7.12 -6.44 -9.46
CA ARG A 91 7.97 -7.61 -9.70
C ARG A 91 8.69 -8.07 -8.44
N MET A 92 9.41 -9.19 -8.57
CA MET A 92 10.31 -9.73 -7.54
C MET A 92 11.76 -9.26 -7.74
N SER A 93 12.04 -8.56 -8.83
CA SER A 93 13.35 -7.99 -9.16
C SER A 93 13.21 -6.52 -9.55
N PRO A 94 14.26 -5.71 -9.42
CA PRO A 94 14.23 -4.30 -9.81
C PRO A 94 13.80 -4.09 -11.25
N VAL A 95 13.09 -3.00 -11.49
CA VAL A 95 12.65 -2.56 -12.82
C VAL A 95 13.26 -1.20 -13.18
N PRO A 96 13.42 -0.88 -14.47
CA PRO A 96 13.92 0.41 -14.91
C PRO A 96 13.09 1.60 -14.39
N VAL A 97 13.74 2.75 -14.25
CA VAL A 97 13.13 3.97 -13.66
C VAL A 97 11.91 4.45 -14.45
N ASP A 98 11.99 4.44 -15.78
CA ASP A 98 10.89 4.82 -16.67
C ASP A 98 9.65 3.92 -16.52
N VAL A 99 9.88 2.62 -16.36
CA VAL A 99 8.82 1.64 -16.06
C VAL A 99 8.19 1.95 -14.71
N ARG A 100 8.98 2.28 -13.67
CA ARG A 100 8.46 2.68 -12.36
C ARG A 100 7.61 3.95 -12.44
N LYS A 101 8.05 4.97 -13.19
CA LYS A 101 7.26 6.20 -13.41
C LYS A 101 5.94 5.92 -14.12
N LEU A 102 5.98 5.11 -15.16
CA LEU A 102 4.78 4.71 -15.91
C LEU A 102 3.82 3.93 -15.02
N PHE A 103 4.33 3.06 -14.16
CA PHE A 103 3.55 2.25 -13.24
C PHE A 103 2.58 3.09 -12.40
N TYR A 104 3.02 4.16 -11.73
CA TYR A 104 2.14 4.98 -10.91
C TYR A 104 1.07 5.69 -11.73
N LYS A 105 1.42 6.19 -12.94
CA LYS A 105 0.44 6.80 -13.85
C LYS A 105 -0.64 5.79 -14.27
N VAL A 106 -0.25 4.57 -14.58
CA VAL A 106 -1.19 3.49 -14.92
C VAL A 106 -2.08 3.15 -13.72
N LYS A 107 -1.51 3.02 -12.51
CA LYS A 107 -2.26 2.74 -11.29
C LYS A 107 -3.29 3.82 -10.97
N LYS A 108 -2.92 5.09 -11.11
CA LYS A 108 -3.86 6.21 -10.96
C LYS A 108 -4.99 6.12 -11.97
N ALA A 109 -4.68 5.86 -13.24
CA ALA A 109 -5.67 5.69 -14.30
C ALA A 109 -6.58 4.45 -14.11
N GLN A 110 -6.12 3.45 -13.37
CA GLN A 110 -6.91 2.27 -12.98
C GLN A 110 -7.84 2.54 -11.81
N GLY A 111 -7.72 3.69 -11.15
CA GLY A 111 -8.57 4.09 -10.05
C GLY A 111 -7.95 3.85 -8.67
N THR A 112 -6.63 3.85 -8.56
CA THR A 112 -5.92 3.77 -7.28
C THR A 112 -5.56 5.17 -6.80
N ASP A 113 -5.91 5.48 -5.54
CA ASP A 113 -5.72 6.81 -4.96
C ASP A 113 -4.41 6.92 -4.18
N ILE A 114 -4.03 5.88 -3.47
CA ILE A 114 -2.90 5.88 -2.53
C ILE A 114 -1.86 4.86 -2.96
N ALA A 115 -0.60 5.28 -3.02
CA ALA A 115 0.55 4.41 -3.19
C ALA A 115 1.26 4.22 -1.85
N ARG A 116 1.10 3.04 -1.23
CA ARG A 116 1.88 2.63 -0.06
C ARG A 116 3.17 1.99 -0.53
N SER A 117 4.25 2.75 -0.47
CA SER A 117 5.58 2.30 -0.90
C SER A 117 6.42 1.84 0.28
N PHE A 118 7.00 0.66 0.20
CA PHE A 118 7.88 0.13 1.24
C PHE A 118 9.20 -0.39 0.67
N CYS A 119 10.24 -0.30 1.48
CA CYS A 119 11.51 -1.00 1.30
C CYS A 119 11.74 -1.93 2.50
N GLY A 120 11.92 -3.23 2.27
CA GLY A 120 12.16 -4.18 3.36
C GLY A 120 13.43 -3.89 4.17
N LEU A 121 14.37 -3.17 3.58
CA LEU A 121 15.61 -2.72 4.24
C LEU A 121 15.51 -1.29 4.81
N ASN A 122 14.35 -0.63 4.69
CA ASN A 122 14.15 0.77 5.07
C ASN A 122 15.16 1.75 4.42
N ASP A 123 15.64 1.44 3.20
CA ASP A 123 16.52 2.35 2.48
C ASP A 123 15.71 3.56 1.96
N PRO A 124 15.95 4.78 2.49
CA PRO A 124 15.17 5.96 2.13
C PRO A 124 15.29 6.32 0.65
N ARG A 125 16.43 6.05 0.02
CA ARG A 125 16.67 6.34 -1.41
C ARG A 125 15.65 5.64 -2.31
N ASN A 126 15.26 4.42 -1.95
CA ASN A 126 14.27 3.64 -2.69
C ASN A 126 12.85 4.20 -2.48
N ILE A 127 12.53 4.57 -1.24
CA ILE A 127 11.20 5.07 -0.85
C ILE A 127 10.99 6.49 -1.41
N ILE A 128 11.97 7.37 -1.29
CA ILE A 128 11.92 8.76 -1.79
C ILE A 128 11.66 8.79 -3.30
N ALA A 129 12.32 7.92 -4.07
CA ALA A 129 12.05 7.82 -5.49
C ALA A 129 10.59 7.43 -5.78
N SER A 130 10.02 6.51 -5.01
CA SER A 130 8.61 6.10 -5.13
C SER A 130 7.65 7.22 -4.71
N ILE A 131 7.93 7.95 -3.63
CA ILE A 131 7.17 9.14 -3.22
C ILE A 131 7.07 10.13 -4.38
N LYS A 132 8.21 10.48 -4.96
CA LYS A 132 8.26 11.41 -6.10
C LYS A 132 7.39 10.97 -7.27
N TYR A 133 7.51 9.70 -7.68
CA TYR A 133 6.75 9.19 -8.83
C TYR A 133 5.25 9.08 -8.54
N ALA A 134 4.86 8.73 -7.32
CA ALA A 134 3.46 8.70 -6.89
C ALA A 134 2.84 10.10 -6.95
N LYS A 135 3.55 11.11 -6.43
CA LYS A 135 3.09 12.51 -6.48
C LYS A 135 3.02 13.05 -7.90
N GLU A 136 4.01 12.77 -8.75
CA GLU A 136 3.99 13.13 -10.19
C GLU A 136 2.78 12.49 -10.92
N ALA A 137 2.29 11.37 -10.44
CA ALA A 137 1.09 10.71 -10.97
C ALA A 137 -0.22 11.20 -10.33
N GLY A 138 -0.19 12.13 -9.39
CA GLY A 138 -1.36 12.64 -8.68
C GLY A 138 -1.96 11.66 -7.66
N MET A 139 -1.12 10.79 -7.08
CA MET A 139 -1.48 9.87 -6.00
C MET A 139 -1.05 10.44 -4.65
N ILE A 140 -1.72 10.00 -3.59
CA ILE A 140 -1.26 10.18 -2.22
C ILE A 140 -0.05 9.28 -2.01
N ALA A 141 1.09 9.85 -1.63
CA ALA A 141 2.32 9.12 -1.37
C ALA A 141 2.39 8.72 0.11
N GLN A 142 2.11 7.45 0.39
CA GLN A 142 2.23 6.89 1.73
C GLN A 142 3.55 6.12 1.85
N ALA A 143 4.47 6.61 2.69
CA ALA A 143 5.75 5.97 2.93
C ALA A 143 5.65 4.99 4.10
N ALA A 144 6.08 3.74 3.89
CA ALA A 144 5.99 2.69 4.89
C ALA A 144 7.34 2.42 5.55
N LEU A 145 7.35 2.50 6.88
CA LEU A 145 8.46 2.10 7.74
C LEU A 145 8.30 0.61 8.05
N SER A 146 9.18 -0.23 7.52
CA SER A 146 9.16 -1.67 7.76
C SER A 146 9.65 -1.97 9.18
N ILE A 147 8.73 -2.38 10.06
CA ILE A 147 9.05 -2.62 11.46
C ILE A 147 9.84 -3.93 11.60
N THR A 148 10.98 -3.82 12.27
CA THR A 148 11.80 -4.95 12.68
C THR A 148 12.39 -4.71 14.07
N VAL A 149 12.89 -5.75 14.72
CA VAL A 149 13.47 -5.68 16.07
C VAL A 149 14.94 -6.06 16.00
N SER A 150 15.81 -5.09 16.25
CA SER A 150 17.26 -5.30 16.38
C SER A 150 17.89 -4.18 17.19
N LYS A 151 19.20 -4.25 17.43
CA LYS A 151 19.94 -3.19 18.12
C LYS A 151 19.97 -1.87 17.34
N VAL A 152 19.78 -1.89 16.02
CA VAL A 152 19.79 -0.72 15.14
C VAL A 152 18.39 -0.10 15.04
N HIS A 153 17.35 -0.92 14.99
CA HIS A 153 15.97 -0.49 14.76
C HIS A 153 15.31 0.01 16.05
N THR A 154 15.81 1.16 16.53
CA THR A 154 15.31 1.85 17.72
C THR A 154 14.11 2.75 17.38
N VAL A 155 13.45 3.30 18.40
CA VAL A 155 12.40 4.34 18.19
C VAL A 155 13.00 5.54 17.47
N GLU A 156 14.18 6.01 17.89
CA GLU A 156 14.88 7.12 17.26
C GLU A 156 15.19 6.87 15.79
N TYR A 157 15.65 5.66 15.44
CA TYR A 157 15.87 5.27 14.05
C TYR A 157 14.61 5.48 13.19
N TYR A 158 13.44 5.04 13.68
CA TYR A 158 12.19 5.17 12.94
C TYR A 158 11.70 6.62 12.88
N CYS A 159 11.91 7.41 13.93
CA CYS A 159 11.58 8.83 13.94
C CYS A 159 12.43 9.59 12.90
N ASN A 160 13.74 9.38 12.89
CA ASN A 160 14.63 10.00 11.92
C ASN A 160 14.29 9.60 10.48
N LEU A 161 13.95 8.33 10.26
CA LEU A 161 13.52 7.87 8.94
C LEU A 161 12.18 8.51 8.53
N ALA A 162 11.24 8.68 9.45
CA ALA A 162 9.98 9.36 9.16
C ALA A 162 10.23 10.82 8.77
N ASP A 163 11.07 11.55 9.52
CA ASP A 163 11.42 12.93 9.23
C ASP A 163 12.03 13.08 7.83
N GLU A 164 12.97 12.20 7.48
CA GLU A 164 13.58 12.19 6.15
C GLU A 164 12.55 11.98 5.05
N LEU A 165 11.62 11.04 5.23
CA LEU A 165 10.59 10.75 4.23
C LEU A 165 9.56 11.88 4.12
N ILE A 166 9.17 12.51 5.23
CA ILE A 166 8.28 13.68 5.27
C ILE A 166 8.94 14.86 4.57
N ALA A 167 10.21 15.14 4.88
CA ALA A 167 10.99 16.21 4.25
C ALA A 167 11.11 16.01 2.73
N ASN A 168 11.04 14.76 2.25
CA ASN A 168 11.06 14.41 0.83
C ASN A 168 9.65 14.25 0.22
N GLY A 169 8.61 14.72 0.89
CA GLY A 169 7.27 14.90 0.35
C GLY A 169 6.31 13.73 0.54
N ALA A 170 6.56 12.83 1.49
CA ALA A 170 5.55 11.86 1.90
C ALA A 170 4.31 12.58 2.45
N ASP A 171 3.13 12.23 1.96
CA ASP A 171 1.87 12.77 2.47
C ASP A 171 1.43 12.04 3.75
N GLU A 172 1.83 10.79 3.90
CA GLU A 172 1.47 9.93 5.02
C GLU A 172 2.62 8.98 5.38
N ILE A 173 2.73 8.66 6.67
CA ILE A 173 3.63 7.61 7.17
C ILE A 173 2.82 6.39 7.62
N CYS A 174 3.27 5.21 7.24
CA CYS A 174 2.70 3.93 7.65
C CYS A 174 3.70 3.13 8.47
N LEU A 175 3.35 2.74 9.69
CA LEU A 175 4.11 1.75 10.44
C LEU A 175 3.71 0.36 9.94
N LYS A 176 4.58 -0.25 9.13
CA LYS A 176 4.30 -1.53 8.49
C LYS A 176 4.91 -2.69 9.27
N ASP A 177 4.12 -3.30 10.12
CA ASP A 177 4.52 -4.48 10.90
C ASP A 177 4.16 -5.78 10.15
N MET A 178 4.98 -6.14 9.16
CA MET A 178 4.74 -7.31 8.32
C MET A 178 4.84 -8.63 9.08
N ALA A 179 5.65 -8.69 10.12
CA ALA A 179 5.92 -9.91 10.87
C ALA A 179 5.08 -10.02 12.16
N GLY A 180 4.31 -8.98 12.51
CA GLY A 180 3.53 -8.95 13.75
C GLY A 180 4.40 -8.94 15.01
N ILE A 181 5.58 -8.30 14.96
CA ILE A 181 6.57 -8.27 16.05
C ILE A 181 6.66 -6.91 16.75
N GLY A 182 5.89 -5.94 16.29
CA GLY A 182 5.86 -4.59 16.86
C GLY A 182 5.36 -4.61 18.30
N ARG A 183 6.14 -4.01 19.21
CA ARG A 183 5.74 -3.91 20.61
C ARG A 183 4.89 -2.65 20.82
N PRO A 184 3.72 -2.74 21.47
CA PRO A 184 2.83 -1.60 21.67
C PRO A 184 3.51 -0.36 22.22
N ALA A 185 4.38 -0.52 23.23
CA ALA A 185 5.10 0.60 23.83
C ALA A 185 6.06 1.29 22.85
N SER A 186 6.74 0.55 21.97
CA SER A 186 7.64 1.13 20.97
C SER A 186 6.85 1.79 19.83
N LEU A 187 5.81 1.10 19.33
CA LEU A 187 4.94 1.66 18.29
C LEU A 187 4.26 2.94 18.78
N GLY A 188 3.74 2.94 20.02
CA GLY A 188 3.12 4.12 20.61
C GLY A 188 4.06 5.32 20.69
N LYS A 189 5.35 5.13 21.03
CA LYS A 189 6.34 6.20 21.04
C LYS A 189 6.59 6.76 19.64
N ILE A 190 6.69 5.90 18.62
CA ILE A 190 6.87 6.34 17.23
C ILE A 190 5.65 7.13 16.76
N VAL A 191 4.43 6.62 17.01
CA VAL A 191 3.17 7.30 16.63
C VAL A 191 3.02 8.65 17.34
N SER A 192 3.48 8.76 18.59
CA SER A 192 3.39 10.02 19.34
C SER A 192 4.41 11.06 18.86
N TYR A 193 5.48 10.64 18.20
CA TYR A 193 6.48 11.52 17.62
C TYR A 193 6.03 12.09 16.27
N ILE A 194 5.46 11.26 15.41
CA ILE A 194 4.99 11.62 14.06
C ILE A 194 3.65 12.38 14.13
#